data_78b53f7bc0858a17981a7b30db03b060
#
_entry.id   78b53f7bc0858a17981a7b30db03b060
#
_cell.length_a   1.000
_cell.length_b   1.000
_cell.length_c   1.000
_cell.angle_alpha   90.00
_cell.angle_beta   90.00
_cell.angle_gamma   90.00
#
_symmetry.space_group_name_H-M   'P 1'
#
loop_
_entity.id
_entity.type
_entity.pdbx_description
1 polymer ?
#
loop_
_entity_poly.entity_id
_entity_poly.type
_entity_poly.pdbx_seq_one_letter_code
_entity_poly.pdbx_strand_id
1 'polypeptide(L)'
;MENFDITLLQNIAYIFAAILFITGIKMLGKEATAQKGNVISAVGMFIAIIVTAINIVNPFVVLGGILLGAFIGSVIAVKVKMTSIPEMVALFNGFGGLATFFIAWSEMSNTNDNLFQYLLVILTIYIGGVTFSGSLIAFGKLSERLKIGKGHLLTNLFISIFYISLVSILAMLVLPMIGSLPLNFETIFYVYLALVMLGGVGFVLPIGGGDMPVVISLLNSLSGI
;
A
#
# COMPACT_ATOMS: atom_id res chain seq x y z
N MET A 1 25.51 -1.44 -25.91
CA MET A 1 26.11 -0.32 -25.16
C MET A 1 25.09 0.75 -24.77
N GLU A 2 24.17 1.15 -25.68
CA GLU A 2 23.13 2.15 -25.36
C GLU A 2 22.22 1.80 -24.16
N ASN A 3 21.82 0.53 -24.01
CA ASN A 3 20.96 0.12 -22.87
C ASN A 3 21.64 0.21 -21.50
N PHE A 4 22.96 0.07 -21.45
CA PHE A 4 23.71 0.21 -20.20
C PHE A 4 23.74 1.66 -19.73
N ASP A 5 23.90 2.60 -20.65
CA ASP A 5 23.96 4.03 -20.33
C ASP A 5 22.60 4.55 -19.82
N ILE A 6 21.47 4.10 -20.40
CA ILE A 6 20.12 4.48 -19.96
C ILE A 6 19.85 3.95 -18.56
N THR A 7 20.16 2.68 -18.28
CA THR A 7 19.96 2.07 -16.98
C THR A 7 20.82 2.75 -15.90
N LEU A 8 22.05 3.10 -16.24
CA LEU A 8 22.94 3.83 -15.32
C LEU A 8 22.37 5.21 -14.99
N LEU A 9 21.89 5.96 -15.99
CA LEU A 9 21.26 7.26 -15.80
C LEU A 9 19.99 7.16 -14.93
N GLN A 10 19.17 6.14 -15.15
CA GLN A 10 17.98 5.90 -14.33
C GLN A 10 18.36 5.63 -12.87
N ASN A 11 19.35 4.77 -12.63
CA ASN A 11 19.82 4.47 -11.26
C ASN A 11 20.37 5.71 -10.55
N ILE A 12 21.14 6.56 -11.26
CA ILE A 12 21.65 7.83 -10.71
C ILE A 12 20.46 8.75 -10.37
N ALA A 13 19.47 8.85 -11.23
CA ALA A 13 18.29 9.68 -10.99
C ALA A 13 17.47 9.17 -9.79
N TYR A 14 17.33 7.86 -9.60
CA TYR A 14 16.68 7.29 -8.41
C TYR A 14 17.46 7.58 -7.13
N ILE A 15 18.79 7.48 -7.16
CA ILE A 15 19.64 7.86 -6.01
C ILE A 15 19.43 9.34 -5.67
N PHE A 16 19.40 10.22 -6.67
CA PHE A 16 19.15 11.63 -6.48
C PHE A 16 17.75 11.91 -5.90
N ALA A 17 16.73 11.23 -6.42
CA ALA A 17 15.37 11.31 -5.88
C ALA A 17 15.32 10.85 -4.41
N ALA A 18 16.00 9.75 -4.07
CA ALA A 18 16.08 9.26 -2.69
C ALA A 18 16.74 10.26 -1.75
N ILE A 19 17.83 10.93 -2.18
CA ILE A 19 18.47 11.99 -1.40
C ILE A 19 17.51 13.16 -1.15
N LEU A 20 16.73 13.55 -2.16
CA LEU A 20 15.70 14.59 -2.01
C LEU A 20 14.61 14.17 -1.03
N PHE A 21 14.16 12.90 -1.05
CA PHE A 21 13.20 12.38 -0.08
C PHE A 21 13.75 12.43 1.35
N ILE A 22 14.96 11.91 1.57
CA ILE A 22 15.58 11.88 2.90
C ILE A 22 15.77 13.30 3.45
N THR A 23 16.24 14.22 2.61
CA THR A 23 16.43 15.63 3.01
C THR A 23 15.09 16.32 3.26
N GLY A 24 14.10 16.08 2.42
CA GLY A 24 12.74 16.60 2.58
C GLY A 24 12.08 16.12 3.88
N ILE A 25 12.12 14.83 4.17
CA ILE A 25 11.60 14.26 5.44
C ILE A 25 12.30 14.88 6.65
N LYS A 26 13.62 15.02 6.60
CA LYS A 26 14.37 15.68 7.68
C LYS A 26 13.92 17.12 7.91
N MET A 27 13.61 17.86 6.85
CA MET A 27 13.13 19.24 6.91
C MET A 27 11.69 19.34 7.41
N LEU A 28 10.84 18.33 7.15
CA LEU A 28 9.47 18.26 7.67
C LEU A 28 9.40 18.17 9.18
N GLY A 29 10.44 17.66 9.85
CA GLY A 29 10.51 17.58 11.31
C GLY A 29 10.67 18.92 12.03
N LYS A 30 10.84 20.04 11.31
CA LYS A 30 10.95 21.39 11.88
C LYS A 30 9.96 22.34 11.23
N GLU A 31 9.13 23.02 12.02
CA GLU A 31 8.10 23.95 11.55
C GLU A 31 8.65 25.00 10.57
N ALA A 32 9.78 25.61 10.89
CA ALA A 32 10.43 26.64 10.06
C ALA A 32 10.86 26.15 8.66
N THR A 33 11.08 24.86 8.46
CA THR A 33 11.55 24.28 7.20
C THR A 33 10.56 23.33 6.56
N ALA A 34 9.44 23.02 7.22
CA ALA A 34 8.47 22.01 6.77
C ALA A 34 7.94 22.28 5.35
N GLN A 35 7.58 23.54 5.03
CA GLN A 35 7.10 23.91 3.71
C GLN A 35 8.14 23.64 2.61
N LYS A 36 9.40 23.99 2.86
CA LYS A 36 10.50 23.72 1.92
C LYS A 36 10.77 22.23 1.81
N GLY A 37 10.71 21.50 2.92
CA GLY A 37 10.84 20.03 2.94
C GLY A 37 9.77 19.33 2.08
N ASN A 38 8.55 19.79 2.14
CA ASN A 38 7.46 19.27 1.31
C ASN A 38 7.72 19.49 -0.19
N VAL A 39 8.20 20.69 -0.57
CA VAL A 39 8.56 20.99 -1.98
C VAL A 39 9.71 20.09 -2.44
N ILE A 40 10.75 19.92 -1.63
CA ILE A 40 11.90 19.07 -1.97
C ILE A 40 11.47 17.61 -2.16
N SER A 41 10.62 17.09 -1.27
CA SER A 41 10.05 15.74 -1.41
C SER A 41 9.20 15.61 -2.68
N ALA A 42 8.38 16.62 -3.01
CA ALA A 42 7.58 16.63 -4.23
C ALA A 42 8.45 16.62 -5.51
N VAL A 43 9.57 17.35 -5.51
CA VAL A 43 10.55 17.31 -6.63
C VAL A 43 11.18 15.93 -6.75
N GLY A 44 11.56 15.29 -5.64
CA GLY A 44 12.06 13.92 -5.64
C GLY A 44 11.04 12.93 -6.22
N MET A 45 9.78 13.04 -5.82
CA MET A 45 8.68 12.24 -6.36
C MET A 45 8.52 12.44 -7.88
N PHE A 46 8.53 13.68 -8.33
CA PHE A 46 8.38 14.01 -9.74
C PHE A 46 9.51 13.41 -10.59
N ILE A 47 10.76 13.49 -10.12
CA ILE A 47 11.91 12.85 -10.78
C ILE A 47 11.72 11.33 -10.85
N ALA A 48 11.35 10.70 -9.75
CA ALA A 48 11.13 9.25 -9.72
C ALA A 48 10.03 8.81 -10.70
N ILE A 49 8.91 9.54 -10.77
CA ILE A 49 7.82 9.25 -11.71
C ILE A 49 8.30 9.36 -13.16
N ILE A 50 9.00 10.45 -13.53
CA ILE A 50 9.49 10.64 -14.90
C ILE A 50 10.44 9.50 -15.29
N VAL A 51 11.38 9.18 -14.43
CA VAL A 51 12.39 8.14 -14.71
C VAL A 51 11.76 6.77 -14.86
N THR A 52 10.76 6.45 -14.01
CA THR A 52 10.00 5.20 -14.13
C THR A 52 9.19 5.17 -15.42
N ALA A 53 8.64 6.31 -15.84
CA ALA A 53 7.82 6.41 -17.05
C ALA A 53 8.58 6.15 -18.36
N ILE A 54 9.91 6.23 -18.36
CA ILE A 54 10.73 5.98 -19.57
C ILE A 54 10.59 4.55 -20.10
N ASN A 55 10.39 3.57 -19.21
CA ASN A 55 10.34 2.14 -19.56
C ASN A 55 8.91 1.58 -19.71
N ILE A 56 7.89 2.44 -19.77
CA ILE A 56 6.50 2.00 -19.78
C ILE A 56 6.08 1.53 -21.17
N VAL A 57 5.53 0.32 -21.23
CA VAL A 57 5.03 -0.30 -22.48
C VAL A 57 3.82 0.45 -23.06
N ASN A 58 2.98 1.03 -22.20
CA ASN A 58 1.76 1.74 -22.63
C ASN A 58 1.65 3.13 -22.01
N PRO A 59 2.35 4.15 -22.53
CA PRO A 59 2.45 5.47 -21.94
C PRO A 59 1.11 6.20 -21.85
N PHE A 60 0.15 5.94 -22.76
CA PHE A 60 -1.15 6.62 -22.75
C PHE A 60 -2.03 6.19 -21.56
N VAL A 61 -2.01 4.91 -21.18
CA VAL A 61 -2.76 4.41 -20.02
C VAL A 61 -2.20 5.00 -18.73
N VAL A 62 -0.87 5.02 -18.61
CA VAL A 62 -0.20 5.58 -17.42
C VAL A 62 -0.40 7.09 -17.32
N LEU A 63 -0.27 7.81 -18.43
CA LEU A 63 -0.54 9.26 -18.47
C LEU A 63 -1.99 9.56 -18.08
N GLY A 64 -2.95 8.78 -18.60
CA GLY A 64 -4.35 8.88 -18.21
C GLY A 64 -4.56 8.66 -16.72
N GLY A 65 -3.94 7.64 -16.14
CA GLY A 65 -3.97 7.36 -14.70
C GLY A 65 -3.37 8.49 -13.86
N ILE A 66 -2.21 9.02 -14.27
CA ILE A 66 -1.55 10.15 -13.60
C ILE A 66 -2.44 11.40 -13.64
N LEU A 67 -3.01 11.74 -14.79
CA LEU A 67 -3.88 12.92 -14.94
C LEU A 67 -5.15 12.79 -14.10
N LEU A 68 -5.80 11.64 -14.10
CA LEU A 68 -6.96 11.37 -13.27
C LEU A 68 -6.63 11.43 -11.78
N GLY A 69 -5.55 10.77 -11.37
CA GLY A 69 -5.10 10.79 -9.98
C GLY A 69 -4.70 12.20 -9.51
N ALA A 70 -3.98 12.96 -10.33
CA ALA A 70 -3.61 14.34 -10.04
C ALA A 70 -4.83 15.25 -9.93
N PHE A 71 -5.82 15.10 -10.83
CA PHE A 71 -7.06 15.86 -10.77
C PHE A 71 -7.85 15.57 -9.50
N ILE A 72 -8.12 14.30 -9.21
CA ILE A 72 -8.87 13.89 -8.01
C ILE A 72 -8.12 14.32 -6.74
N GLY A 73 -6.82 14.04 -6.67
CA GLY A 73 -5.98 14.40 -5.53
C GLY A 73 -5.92 15.90 -5.28
N SER A 74 -5.79 16.71 -6.33
CA SER A 74 -5.78 18.19 -6.22
C SER A 74 -7.12 18.73 -5.73
N VAL A 75 -8.25 18.22 -6.26
CA VAL A 75 -9.58 18.64 -5.81
C VAL A 75 -9.80 18.33 -4.34
N ILE A 76 -9.38 17.14 -3.90
CA ILE A 76 -9.49 16.74 -2.51
C ILE A 76 -8.58 17.62 -1.63
N ALA A 77 -7.32 17.80 -2.01
CA ALA A 77 -6.34 18.57 -1.24
C ALA A 77 -6.77 20.02 -0.98
N VAL A 78 -7.39 20.66 -1.97
CA VAL A 78 -7.90 22.04 -1.84
C VAL A 78 -9.16 22.13 -0.98
N LYS A 79 -10.01 21.09 -0.99
CA LYS A 79 -11.30 21.10 -0.28
C LYS A 79 -11.22 20.54 1.14
N VAL A 80 -10.16 19.85 1.49
CA VAL A 80 -10.04 19.21 2.81
C VAL A 80 -9.86 20.25 3.91
N LYS A 81 -10.60 20.08 5.00
CA LYS A 81 -10.46 20.91 6.21
C LYS A 81 -9.27 20.40 7.03
N MET A 82 -8.60 21.29 7.76
CA MET A 82 -7.47 20.92 8.64
C MET A 82 -7.85 19.82 9.65
N THR A 83 -9.06 19.83 10.16
CA THR A 83 -9.59 18.80 11.08
C THR A 83 -9.75 17.42 10.44
N SER A 84 -9.92 17.36 9.12
CA SER A 84 -10.09 16.11 8.36
C SER A 84 -8.79 15.59 7.72
N ILE A 85 -7.64 16.20 7.99
CA ILE A 85 -6.35 15.74 7.47
C ILE A 85 -6.05 14.28 7.86
N PRO A 86 -6.24 13.83 9.12
CA PRO A 86 -5.98 12.43 9.48
C PRO A 86 -6.84 11.43 8.69
N GLU A 87 -8.09 11.77 8.41
CA GLU A 87 -9.00 10.97 7.58
C GLU A 87 -8.43 10.83 6.15
N MET A 88 -7.98 11.94 5.56
CA MET A 88 -7.43 11.95 4.21
C MET A 88 -6.13 11.16 4.11
N VAL A 89 -5.27 11.28 5.13
CA VAL A 89 -4.04 10.46 5.20
C VAL A 89 -4.37 8.98 5.22
N ALA A 90 -5.38 8.57 6.00
CA ALA A 90 -5.84 7.17 6.00
C ALA A 90 -6.31 6.73 4.61
N LEU A 91 -7.11 7.56 3.94
CA LEU A 91 -7.64 7.24 2.61
C LEU A 91 -6.51 7.10 1.57
N PHE A 92 -5.57 8.04 1.52
CA PHE A 92 -4.43 7.98 0.60
C PHE A 92 -3.51 6.80 0.88
N ASN A 93 -3.27 6.48 2.16
CA ASN A 93 -2.54 5.29 2.55
C ASN A 93 -3.24 4.02 2.04
N GLY A 94 -4.56 3.95 2.14
CA GLY A 94 -5.35 2.85 1.60
C GLY A 94 -5.19 2.70 0.08
N PHE A 95 -5.28 3.79 -0.68
CA PHE A 95 -5.05 3.73 -2.13
C PHE A 95 -3.62 3.34 -2.50
N GLY A 96 -2.61 3.72 -1.71
CA GLY A 96 -1.24 3.22 -1.84
C GLY A 96 -1.17 1.71 -1.65
N GLY A 97 -1.82 1.19 -0.60
CA GLY A 97 -1.95 -0.25 -0.36
C GLY A 97 -2.66 -0.98 -1.50
N LEU A 98 -3.73 -0.39 -2.07
CA LEU A 98 -4.43 -0.94 -3.22
C LEU A 98 -3.55 -1.02 -4.47
N ALA A 99 -2.75 0.02 -4.73
CA ALA A 99 -1.79 0.02 -5.83
C ALA A 99 -0.75 -1.10 -5.66
N THR A 100 -0.16 -1.23 -4.47
CA THR A 100 0.77 -2.31 -4.11
C THR A 100 0.14 -3.70 -4.31
N PHE A 101 -1.11 -3.87 -3.88
CA PHE A 101 -1.87 -5.11 -4.06
C PHE A 101 -2.01 -5.49 -5.54
N PHE A 102 -2.43 -4.56 -6.41
CA PHE A 102 -2.61 -4.85 -7.83
C PHE A 102 -1.30 -5.08 -8.57
N ILE A 103 -0.22 -4.35 -8.23
CA ILE A 103 1.10 -4.56 -8.81
C ILE A 103 1.58 -5.98 -8.49
N ALA A 104 1.49 -6.40 -7.23
CA ALA A 104 1.90 -7.74 -6.83
C ALA A 104 1.00 -8.82 -7.45
N TRP A 105 -0.32 -8.58 -7.57
CA TRP A 105 -1.22 -9.51 -8.26
C TRP A 105 -0.85 -9.67 -9.73
N SER A 106 -0.52 -8.59 -10.42
CA SER A 106 -0.10 -8.67 -11.83
C SER A 106 1.19 -9.47 -12.01
N GLU A 107 2.08 -9.45 -11.02
CA GLU A 107 3.35 -10.18 -11.04
C GLU A 107 3.19 -11.68 -10.71
N MET A 108 2.04 -12.10 -10.19
CA MET A 108 1.79 -13.49 -9.80
C MET A 108 2.01 -14.49 -10.93
N SER A 109 1.68 -14.12 -12.18
CA SER A 109 1.88 -14.97 -13.36
C SER A 109 3.34 -15.12 -13.76
N ASN A 110 4.23 -14.23 -13.31
CA ASN A 110 5.64 -14.19 -13.65
C ASN A 110 6.53 -14.92 -12.62
N THR A 111 5.94 -15.48 -11.56
CA THR A 111 6.69 -16.14 -10.47
C THR A 111 7.12 -17.57 -10.78
N ASN A 112 6.97 -18.03 -12.03
CA ASN A 112 7.27 -19.39 -12.45
C ASN A 112 8.69 -19.79 -12.04
N ASP A 113 8.81 -20.87 -11.24
CA ASP A 113 10.03 -21.56 -10.79
C ASP A 113 10.92 -20.84 -9.75
N ASN A 114 10.59 -19.60 -9.32
CA ASN A 114 11.36 -18.91 -8.30
C ASN A 114 10.58 -18.79 -6.98
N LEU A 115 10.83 -19.72 -6.05
CA LEU A 115 10.17 -19.74 -4.74
C LEU A 115 10.34 -18.41 -3.97
N PHE A 116 11.49 -17.76 -4.07
CA PHE A 116 11.74 -16.49 -3.38
C PHE A 116 10.86 -15.37 -3.96
N GLN A 117 10.77 -15.28 -5.29
CA GLN A 117 9.91 -14.30 -5.96
C GLN A 117 8.43 -14.56 -5.63
N TYR A 118 7.99 -15.82 -5.66
CA TYR A 118 6.65 -16.21 -5.26
C TYR A 118 6.31 -15.77 -3.83
N LEU A 119 7.22 -16.02 -2.89
CA LEU A 119 7.09 -15.60 -1.50
C LEU A 119 6.95 -14.08 -1.39
N LEU A 120 7.79 -13.31 -2.09
CA LEU A 120 7.70 -11.85 -2.09
C LEU A 120 6.35 -11.36 -2.63
N VAL A 121 5.86 -11.95 -3.73
CA VAL A 121 4.56 -11.57 -4.32
C VAL A 121 3.42 -11.85 -3.34
N ILE A 122 3.38 -13.04 -2.71
CA ILE A 122 2.35 -13.37 -1.71
C ILE A 122 2.39 -12.40 -0.52
N LEU A 123 3.56 -12.10 0.02
CA LEU A 123 3.70 -11.14 1.11
C LEU A 123 3.28 -9.73 0.69
N THR A 124 3.63 -9.30 -0.52
CA THR A 124 3.27 -7.98 -1.04
C THR A 124 1.77 -7.85 -1.26
N ILE A 125 1.10 -8.90 -1.77
CA ILE A 125 -0.37 -8.96 -1.87
C ILE A 125 -0.99 -8.83 -0.48
N TYR A 126 -0.46 -9.55 0.51
CA TYR A 126 -0.95 -9.52 1.89
C TYR A 126 -0.84 -8.11 2.49
N ILE A 127 0.35 -7.52 2.45
CA ILE A 127 0.61 -6.18 3.00
C ILE A 127 -0.27 -5.13 2.29
N GLY A 128 -0.33 -5.16 0.96
CA GLY A 128 -1.14 -4.22 0.18
C GLY A 128 -2.64 -4.32 0.50
N GLY A 129 -3.17 -5.54 0.55
CA GLY A 129 -4.60 -5.75 0.82
C GLY A 129 -5.00 -5.43 2.27
N VAL A 130 -4.18 -5.81 3.25
CA VAL A 130 -4.39 -5.44 4.67
C VAL A 130 -4.30 -3.92 4.84
N THR A 131 -3.33 -3.27 4.19
CA THR A 131 -3.18 -1.81 4.21
C THR A 131 -4.39 -1.12 3.61
N PHE A 132 -4.89 -1.58 2.47
CA PHE A 132 -6.08 -1.01 1.83
C PHE A 132 -7.31 -1.13 2.73
N SER A 133 -7.70 -2.34 3.08
CA SER A 133 -8.92 -2.59 3.86
C SER A 133 -8.84 -2.01 5.28
N GLY A 134 -7.69 -2.12 5.93
CA GLY A 134 -7.44 -1.53 7.25
C GLY A 134 -7.51 0.00 7.22
N SER A 135 -6.94 0.65 6.21
CA SER A 135 -6.99 2.11 6.06
C SER A 135 -8.40 2.63 5.77
N LEU A 136 -9.23 1.86 5.05
CA LEU A 136 -10.65 2.21 4.87
C LEU A 136 -11.42 2.18 6.20
N ILE A 137 -11.14 1.20 7.06
CA ILE A 137 -11.72 1.14 8.42
C ILE A 137 -11.21 2.31 9.27
N ALA A 138 -9.91 2.63 9.20
CA ALA A 138 -9.34 3.76 9.91
C ALA A 138 -9.99 5.10 9.46
N PHE A 139 -10.15 5.29 8.14
CA PHE A 139 -10.89 6.43 7.58
C PHE A 139 -12.31 6.52 8.13
N GLY A 140 -13.05 5.40 8.13
CA GLY A 140 -14.42 5.35 8.64
C GLY A 140 -14.53 5.69 10.13
N LYS A 141 -13.52 5.32 10.94
CA LYS A 141 -13.46 5.65 12.37
C LYS A 141 -13.06 7.10 12.63
N LEU A 142 -12.06 7.61 11.92
CA LEU A 142 -11.63 9.01 12.03
C LEU A 142 -12.72 9.98 11.61
N SER A 143 -13.48 9.64 10.54
CA SER A 143 -14.62 10.43 10.08
C SER A 143 -15.89 10.26 10.94
N GLU A 144 -15.80 9.55 12.07
CA GLU A 144 -16.93 9.24 12.97
C GLU A 144 -18.12 8.54 12.31
N ARG A 145 -17.95 8.05 11.08
CA ARG A 145 -19.00 7.32 10.35
C ARG A 145 -19.13 5.87 10.83
N LEU A 146 -18.05 5.28 11.32
CA LEU A 146 -17.98 3.92 11.85
C LEU A 146 -17.96 3.97 13.38
N LYS A 147 -19.13 3.83 13.99
CA LYS A 147 -19.29 3.70 15.46
C LYS A 147 -19.58 2.24 15.78
N ILE A 148 -18.56 1.44 15.97
CA ILE A 148 -18.73 0.04 16.37
C ILE A 148 -18.61 -0.07 17.87
N GLY A 149 -19.65 -0.65 18.50
CA GLY A 149 -19.70 -0.87 19.93
C GLY A 149 -18.60 -1.84 20.40
N LYS A 150 -18.04 -1.56 21.57
CA LYS A 150 -17.02 -2.41 22.21
C LYS A 150 -17.72 -3.61 22.86
N GLY A 151 -17.84 -4.73 22.13
CA GLY A 151 -18.28 -6.00 22.68
C GLY A 151 -17.15 -7.03 22.63
N HIS A 152 -16.86 -7.70 23.76
CA HIS A 152 -15.79 -8.72 23.84
C HIS A 152 -15.90 -9.78 22.74
N LEU A 153 -17.11 -10.19 22.41
CA LEU A 153 -17.38 -11.24 21.44
C LEU A 153 -17.03 -10.79 20.02
N LEU A 154 -17.40 -9.55 19.65
CA LEU A 154 -17.06 -8.96 18.35
C LEU A 154 -15.55 -8.71 18.23
N THR A 155 -14.92 -8.22 19.29
CA THR A 155 -13.46 -8.02 19.32
C THR A 155 -12.72 -9.32 19.07
N ASN A 156 -13.09 -10.39 19.77
CA ASN A 156 -12.46 -11.71 19.59
C ASN A 156 -12.69 -12.27 18.17
N LEU A 157 -13.87 -12.07 17.59
CA LEU A 157 -14.16 -12.47 16.22
C LEU A 157 -13.22 -11.77 15.22
N PHE A 158 -13.07 -10.46 15.32
CA PHE A 158 -12.19 -9.69 14.42
C PHE A 158 -10.72 -10.06 14.57
N ILE A 159 -10.27 -10.26 15.81
CA ILE A 159 -8.91 -10.75 16.07
C ILE A 159 -8.72 -12.15 15.46
N SER A 160 -9.70 -13.05 15.55
CA SER A 160 -9.63 -14.37 14.94
C SER A 160 -9.55 -14.29 13.40
N ILE A 161 -10.32 -13.40 12.78
CA ILE A 161 -10.26 -13.15 11.33
C ILE A 161 -8.86 -12.69 10.92
N PHE A 162 -8.24 -11.80 11.69
CA PHE A 162 -6.87 -11.36 11.43
C PHE A 162 -5.88 -12.52 11.51
N TYR A 163 -5.94 -13.37 12.54
CA TYR A 163 -5.07 -14.54 12.64
C TYR A 163 -5.30 -15.56 11.52
N ILE A 164 -6.55 -15.78 11.12
CA ILE A 164 -6.87 -16.66 9.98
C ILE A 164 -6.26 -16.10 8.70
N SER A 165 -6.29 -14.79 8.49
CA SER A 165 -5.65 -14.17 7.34
C SER A 165 -4.12 -14.31 7.36
N LEU A 166 -3.47 -14.26 8.51
CA LEU A 166 -2.04 -14.56 8.65
C LEU A 166 -1.71 -16.01 8.29
N VAL A 167 -2.53 -16.95 8.77
CA VAL A 167 -2.35 -18.38 8.44
C VAL A 167 -2.54 -18.63 6.94
N SER A 168 -3.36 -17.85 6.25
CA SER A 168 -3.55 -17.99 4.81
C SER A 168 -2.27 -17.73 3.99
N ILE A 169 -1.31 -16.94 4.50
CA ILE A 169 0.01 -16.78 3.89
C ILE A 169 0.74 -18.12 3.87
N LEU A 170 0.79 -18.81 5.02
CA LEU A 170 1.43 -20.13 5.13
C LEU A 170 0.74 -21.14 4.23
N ALA A 171 -0.59 -21.11 4.14
CA ALA A 171 -1.33 -21.95 3.22
C ALA A 171 -0.91 -21.72 1.77
N MET A 172 -0.82 -20.46 1.32
CA MET A 172 -0.37 -20.14 -0.04
C MET A 172 1.07 -20.59 -0.32
N LEU A 173 1.94 -20.61 0.68
CA LEU A 173 3.33 -21.06 0.50
C LEU A 173 3.47 -22.58 0.46
N VAL A 174 2.67 -23.30 1.26
CA VAL A 174 2.78 -24.75 1.43
C VAL A 174 1.94 -25.54 0.41
N LEU A 175 0.73 -25.08 0.12
CA LEU A 175 -0.20 -25.79 -0.74
C LEU A 175 0.34 -26.10 -2.15
N PRO A 176 1.02 -25.20 -2.86
CA PRO A 176 1.64 -25.52 -4.15
C PRO A 176 2.71 -26.61 -4.08
N MET A 177 3.35 -26.78 -2.92
CA MET A 177 4.40 -27.79 -2.74
C MET A 177 3.85 -29.22 -2.52
N ILE A 178 2.58 -29.36 -2.13
CA ILE A 178 1.97 -30.66 -1.84
C ILE A 178 1.52 -31.40 -3.11
N GLY A 179 1.40 -30.70 -4.24
CA GLY A 179 1.23 -31.29 -5.60
C GLY A 179 -0.11 -31.93 -5.93
N SER A 180 -0.95 -32.28 -4.95
CA SER A 180 -2.26 -32.92 -5.19
C SER A 180 -3.34 -32.30 -4.31
N LEU A 181 -3.84 -31.14 -4.74
CA LEU A 181 -4.95 -30.50 -4.04
C LEU A 181 -6.28 -30.81 -4.73
N PRO A 182 -7.36 -31.03 -3.96
CA PRO A 182 -8.71 -31.23 -4.50
C PRO A 182 -9.31 -29.93 -5.08
N LEU A 183 -8.67 -28.78 -4.84
CA LEU A 183 -9.11 -27.47 -5.30
C LEU A 183 -8.13 -26.93 -6.34
N ASN A 184 -8.66 -26.24 -7.36
CA ASN A 184 -7.83 -25.53 -8.33
C ASN A 184 -7.08 -24.39 -7.65
N PHE A 185 -5.83 -24.16 -8.05
CA PHE A 185 -4.98 -23.09 -7.55
C PHE A 185 -5.69 -21.72 -7.56
N GLU A 186 -6.41 -21.41 -8.63
CA GLU A 186 -7.18 -20.17 -8.75
C GLU A 186 -8.20 -19.99 -7.61
N THR A 187 -8.92 -21.05 -7.25
CA THR A 187 -9.91 -21.01 -6.16
C THR A 187 -9.21 -20.68 -4.83
N ILE A 188 -8.08 -21.34 -4.55
CA ILE A 188 -7.30 -21.11 -3.34
C ILE A 188 -6.80 -19.67 -3.31
N PHE A 189 -6.32 -19.17 -4.43
CA PHE A 189 -5.83 -17.81 -4.57
C PHE A 189 -6.93 -16.75 -4.32
N TYR A 190 -8.14 -16.94 -4.89
CA TYR A 190 -9.25 -16.02 -4.61
C TYR A 190 -9.71 -16.06 -3.15
N VAL A 191 -9.69 -17.23 -2.52
CA VAL A 191 -9.96 -17.35 -1.08
C VAL A 191 -8.90 -16.58 -0.27
N TYR A 192 -7.63 -16.72 -0.65
CA TYR A 192 -6.54 -15.95 -0.05
C TYR A 192 -6.77 -14.44 -0.18
N LEU A 193 -7.11 -13.93 -1.37
CA LEU A 193 -7.39 -12.51 -1.58
C LEU A 193 -8.55 -12.02 -0.68
N ALA A 194 -9.61 -12.80 -0.55
CA ALA A 194 -10.73 -12.47 0.34
C ALA A 194 -10.29 -12.43 1.82
N LEU A 195 -9.50 -13.40 2.26
CA LEU A 195 -8.97 -13.46 3.63
C LEU A 195 -8.02 -12.29 3.92
N VAL A 196 -7.22 -11.88 2.96
CA VAL A 196 -6.35 -10.71 3.07
C VAL A 196 -7.16 -9.43 3.31
N MET A 197 -8.21 -9.21 2.53
CA MET A 197 -9.09 -8.05 2.69
C MET A 197 -9.80 -8.07 4.06
N LEU A 198 -10.29 -9.23 4.48
CA LEU A 198 -10.90 -9.40 5.80
C LEU A 198 -9.87 -9.23 6.93
N GLY A 199 -8.61 -9.61 6.69
CA GLY A 199 -7.52 -9.46 7.64
C GLY A 199 -7.26 -8.01 8.05
N GLY A 200 -7.25 -7.07 7.10
CA GLY A 200 -7.11 -5.65 7.41
C GLY A 200 -8.30 -5.09 8.21
N VAL A 201 -9.52 -5.53 7.89
CA VAL A 201 -10.71 -5.22 8.68
C VAL A 201 -10.54 -5.77 10.11
N GLY A 202 -10.18 -7.05 10.24
CA GLY A 202 -9.98 -7.74 11.51
C GLY A 202 -8.89 -7.10 12.37
N PHE A 203 -7.83 -6.60 11.75
CA PHE A 203 -6.73 -5.91 12.43
C PHE A 203 -7.16 -4.55 13.00
N VAL A 204 -7.80 -3.71 12.18
CA VAL A 204 -8.05 -2.30 12.54
C VAL A 204 -9.35 -2.12 13.34
N LEU A 205 -10.34 -2.98 13.13
CA LEU A 205 -11.67 -2.81 13.72
C LEU A 205 -11.70 -2.84 15.25
N PRO A 206 -10.90 -3.69 15.95
CA PRO A 206 -10.85 -3.70 17.40
C PRO A 206 -10.21 -2.45 18.02
N ILE A 207 -9.36 -1.73 17.26
CA ILE A 207 -8.55 -0.61 17.77
C ILE A 207 -9.41 0.66 17.89
N GLY A 208 -9.19 1.46 18.91
CA GLY A 208 -9.92 2.71 19.15
C GLY A 208 -9.64 3.82 18.13
N GLY A 209 -10.58 4.74 17.90
CA GLY A 209 -10.40 5.86 16.98
C GLY A 209 -9.21 6.77 17.33
N GLY A 210 -8.91 6.96 18.62
CA GLY A 210 -7.77 7.76 19.09
C GLY A 210 -6.40 7.19 18.69
N ASP A 211 -6.31 5.87 18.52
CA ASP A 211 -5.06 5.17 18.17
C ASP A 211 -4.87 5.02 16.65
N MET A 212 -5.85 5.47 15.83
CA MET A 212 -5.81 5.33 14.39
C MET A 212 -4.58 5.97 13.71
N PRO A 213 -4.08 7.13 14.12
CA PRO A 213 -2.86 7.69 13.52
C PRO A 213 -1.65 6.76 13.64
N VAL A 214 -1.51 6.04 14.76
CA VAL A 214 -0.43 5.06 14.98
C VAL A 214 -0.62 3.85 14.06
N VAL A 215 -1.85 3.35 13.95
CA VAL A 215 -2.19 2.23 13.07
C VAL A 215 -1.90 2.57 11.60
N ILE A 216 -2.30 3.76 11.14
CA ILE A 216 -2.04 4.21 9.77
C ILE A 216 -0.53 4.32 9.52
N SER A 217 0.23 4.85 10.48
CA SER A 217 1.69 4.94 10.39
C SER A 217 2.33 3.54 10.26
N LEU A 218 1.84 2.56 11.03
CA LEU A 218 2.29 1.17 10.94
C LEU A 218 1.99 0.56 9.56
N LEU A 219 0.75 0.70 9.09
CA LEU A 219 0.33 0.19 7.78
C LEU A 219 1.12 0.84 6.64
N ASN A 220 1.36 2.15 6.72
CA ASN A 220 2.18 2.88 5.75
C ASN A 220 3.64 2.39 5.76
N SER A 221 4.20 2.14 6.93
CA SER A 221 5.56 1.61 7.07
C SER A 221 5.68 0.21 6.46
N LEU A 222 4.68 -0.65 6.69
CA LEU A 222 4.66 -2.00 6.10
C LEU A 222 4.54 -1.98 4.57
N SER A 223 3.74 -1.06 4.01
CA SER A 223 3.59 -0.94 2.56
C SER A 223 4.76 -0.23 1.87
N GLY A 224 5.68 0.37 2.63
CA GLY A 224 6.90 1.00 2.13
C GLY A 224 8.12 0.06 2.05
N ILE A 225 7.99 -1.19 2.55
CA ILE A 225 9.01 -2.24 2.48
C ILE A 225 8.92 -2.98 1.14
#